data_c0e7ec7194b2e75d55b67617920b7a4a
#
_entry.id   c0e7ec7194b2e75d55b67617920b7a4a
#
_cell.length_a   1.000
_cell.length_b   1.000
_cell.length_c   1.000
_cell.angle_alpha   90.00
_cell.angle_beta   90.00
_cell.angle_gamma   90.00
#
_symmetry.space_group_name_H-M   'P 1'
#
loop_
_entity.id
_entity.type
_entity.pdbx_description
1 polymer ?
#
loop_
_entity_poly.entity_id
_entity_poly.type
_entity_poly.pdbx_seq_one_letter_code
_entity_poly.pdbx_strand_id
1 'polypeptide(L)'
;MENNSSRYESDVPLKSIDWWEALEFCNKLSEKYGLEPVYDLSKSKEGILMIKELGGEIVYPDVANFKNTEGFRLPTEVEWEWFARGGQVAIEQGTFDYTYSGSNNIDEVAWYDINSRSPRKVGLKKPNQLGLYDCSGNVWEWCYDTAENIENGKSYTYKAFDSSNVYRKLKGGSCCESADYDCTVLSRNYAHVIDADEALTIRPAADWYSLVVGFRLVRTI
;
A
#
# COMPACT_ATOMS: atom_id res chain seq x y z
N MET A 1 -18.89 -20.50 24.52
CA MET A 1 -18.01 -19.44 23.97
C MET A 1 -16.93 -20.16 23.18
N GLU A 2 -17.18 -20.36 21.90
CA GLU A 2 -16.21 -21.04 21.00
C GLU A 2 -15.09 -20.05 20.67
N ASN A 3 -13.87 -20.47 20.98
CA ASN A 3 -12.64 -19.73 20.67
C ASN A 3 -12.49 -19.61 19.15
N ASN A 4 -12.74 -18.42 18.62
CA ASN A 4 -12.58 -18.09 17.20
C ASN A 4 -11.10 -17.79 16.84
N SER A 5 -10.18 -18.56 17.41
CA SER A 5 -8.73 -18.35 17.25
C SER A 5 -8.14 -18.97 15.96
N SER A 6 -8.96 -19.53 15.06
CA SER A 6 -8.45 -20.21 13.85
C SER A 6 -8.57 -19.38 12.55
N ARG A 7 -8.85 -18.08 12.64
CA ARG A 7 -9.17 -17.28 11.43
C ARG A 7 -7.96 -16.62 10.76
N TYR A 8 -6.79 -16.61 11.40
CA TYR A 8 -5.59 -15.96 10.87
C TYR A 8 -4.41 -16.92 10.92
N GLU A 9 -3.98 -17.42 9.77
CA GLU A 9 -2.62 -17.96 9.64
C GLU A 9 -1.65 -16.79 9.84
N SER A 10 -0.81 -16.85 10.84
CA SER A 10 0.02 -15.72 11.31
C SER A 10 0.97 -15.12 10.26
N ASP A 11 1.20 -15.82 9.15
CA ASP A 11 2.20 -15.47 8.15
C ASP A 11 1.59 -15.18 6.76
N VAL A 12 0.27 -15.16 6.64
CA VAL A 12 -0.44 -14.81 5.40
C VAL A 12 -0.89 -13.35 5.52
N PRO A 13 -0.73 -12.53 4.46
CA PRO A 13 -1.20 -11.15 4.49
C PRO A 13 -2.68 -11.07 4.83
N LEU A 14 -3.03 -10.16 5.71
CA LEU A 14 -4.42 -9.80 5.94
C LEU A 14 -4.98 -9.21 4.65
N LYS A 15 -6.15 -9.67 4.25
CA LYS A 15 -6.84 -9.24 3.03
C LYS A 15 -8.18 -8.60 3.35
N SER A 16 -8.74 -7.87 2.39
CA SER A 16 -10.01 -7.15 2.54
C SER A 16 -9.96 -6.10 3.65
N ILE A 17 -8.85 -5.39 3.72
CA ILE A 17 -8.65 -4.27 4.63
C ILE A 17 -9.00 -3.01 3.86
N ASP A 18 -9.90 -2.20 4.37
CA ASP A 18 -10.16 -0.89 3.81
C ASP A 18 -9.04 0.11 4.14
N TRP A 19 -9.03 1.24 3.43
CA TRP A 19 -7.98 2.23 3.59
C TRP A 19 -8.00 2.88 4.99
N TRP A 20 -9.18 3.08 5.56
CA TRP A 20 -9.34 3.65 6.90
C TRP A 20 -8.86 2.70 7.99
N GLU A 21 -9.14 1.42 7.87
CA GLU A 21 -8.63 0.38 8.77
C GLU A 21 -7.10 0.33 8.74
N ALA A 22 -6.49 0.52 7.55
CA ALA A 22 -5.04 0.58 7.42
C ALA A 22 -4.46 1.81 8.15
N LEU A 23 -5.09 2.99 8.06
CA LEU A 23 -4.68 4.18 8.80
C LEU A 23 -4.82 4.01 10.32
N GLU A 24 -5.95 3.43 10.75
CA GLU A 24 -6.19 3.15 12.17
C GLU A 24 -5.14 2.18 12.72
N PHE A 25 -4.80 1.15 11.96
CA PHE A 25 -3.73 0.23 12.33
C PHE A 25 -2.38 0.93 12.48
N CYS A 26 -2.02 1.82 11.55
CA CYS A 26 -0.80 2.62 11.62
C CYS A 26 -0.73 3.42 12.93
N ASN A 27 -1.82 4.09 13.28
CA ASN A 27 -1.91 4.88 14.52
C ASN A 27 -1.77 4.01 15.77
N LYS A 28 -2.54 2.92 15.85
CA LYS A 28 -2.47 1.97 16.98
C LYS A 28 -1.07 1.37 17.14
N LEU A 29 -0.40 1.07 16.03
CA LEU A 29 0.96 0.56 16.07
C LEU A 29 1.94 1.64 16.55
N SER A 30 1.79 2.88 16.11
CA SER A 30 2.59 4.01 16.58
C SER A 30 2.47 4.17 18.10
N GLU A 31 1.25 4.22 18.61
CA GLU A 31 0.97 4.31 20.05
C GLU A 31 1.59 3.13 20.84
N LYS A 32 1.47 1.91 20.31
CA LYS A 32 2.06 0.72 20.94
C LYS A 32 3.57 0.83 21.12
N TYR A 33 4.25 1.52 20.20
CA TYR A 33 5.70 1.74 20.25
C TYR A 33 6.09 3.10 20.86
N GLY A 34 5.14 3.82 21.46
CA GLY A 34 5.39 5.12 22.10
C GLY A 34 5.69 6.23 21.10
N LEU A 35 5.26 6.08 19.85
CA LEU A 35 5.40 7.06 18.80
C LEU A 35 4.11 7.86 18.66
N GLU A 36 4.23 9.10 18.19
CA GLU A 36 3.04 9.90 17.91
C GLU A 36 2.29 9.36 16.69
N PRO A 37 0.96 9.16 16.78
CA PRO A 37 0.13 8.78 15.64
C PRO A 37 0.18 9.82 14.52
N VAL A 38 0.24 9.35 13.28
CA VAL A 38 0.37 10.21 12.09
C VAL A 38 -0.96 10.82 11.67
N TYR A 39 -2.07 10.08 11.82
CA TYR A 39 -3.34 10.45 11.23
C TYR A 39 -4.34 10.98 12.27
N ASP A 40 -5.02 12.09 11.95
CA ASP A 40 -6.17 12.57 12.72
C ASP A 40 -7.45 11.89 12.21
N LEU A 41 -7.79 10.76 12.84
CA LEU A 41 -8.96 9.97 12.47
C LEU A 41 -10.28 10.54 13.03
N SER A 42 -10.26 11.61 13.83
CA SER A 42 -11.48 12.26 14.32
C SER A 42 -12.33 12.86 13.19
N LYS A 43 -11.71 13.13 12.04
CA LYS A 43 -12.32 13.68 10.82
C LYS A 43 -12.50 12.63 9.72
N SER A 44 -12.34 11.35 10.04
CA SER A 44 -12.14 10.28 9.08
C SER A 44 -13.29 10.05 8.09
N LYS A 45 -14.52 10.34 8.42
CA LYS A 45 -15.68 10.03 7.55
C LYS A 45 -16.38 11.24 6.97
N GLU A 46 -16.07 12.44 7.42
CA GLU A 46 -16.82 13.67 7.07
C GLU A 46 -15.94 14.87 6.70
N GLY A 47 -14.63 14.71 6.63
CA GLY A 47 -13.73 15.85 6.41
C GLY A 47 -12.37 15.51 5.84
N ILE A 48 -11.56 16.53 5.69
CA ILE A 48 -10.19 16.45 5.21
C ILE A 48 -9.36 15.68 6.22
N LEU A 49 -8.78 14.55 5.81
CA LEU A 49 -7.78 13.86 6.62
C LEU A 49 -6.50 14.67 6.58
N MET A 50 -6.17 15.29 7.69
CA MET A 50 -4.91 16.00 7.84
C MET A 50 -3.91 15.10 8.54
N ILE A 51 -2.67 15.09 8.06
CA ILE A 51 -1.55 14.59 8.85
C ILE A 51 -1.45 15.50 10.06
N LYS A 52 -1.32 14.90 11.25
CA LYS A 52 -1.21 15.65 12.50
C LYS A 52 -0.09 16.69 12.42
N GLU A 53 -0.35 17.84 13.02
CA GLU A 53 0.65 18.88 13.23
C GLU A 53 1.86 18.32 13.97
N LEU A 54 3.03 18.44 13.37
CA LEU A 54 4.29 18.21 14.04
C LEU A 54 4.83 19.55 14.48
N GLY A 55 4.93 19.76 15.79
CA GLY A 55 5.49 21.00 16.35
C GLY A 55 4.59 22.24 16.24
N GLY A 56 3.28 22.05 16.01
CA GLY A 56 2.31 23.17 15.94
C GLY A 56 2.20 23.83 14.57
N GLU A 57 2.86 23.29 13.56
CA GLU A 57 2.66 23.73 12.17
C GLU A 57 1.75 22.75 11.44
N ILE A 58 0.74 23.29 10.74
CA ILE A 58 -0.11 22.50 9.84
C ILE A 58 0.76 22.06 8.68
N VAL A 59 1.15 20.80 8.66
CA VAL A 59 1.80 20.21 7.51
C VAL A 59 0.72 19.91 6.47
N TYR A 60 0.53 20.85 5.56
CA TYR A 60 -0.31 20.58 4.41
C TYR A 60 0.29 19.42 3.61
N PRO A 61 -0.54 18.47 3.20
CA PRO A 61 -0.09 17.31 2.44
C PRO A 61 0.59 17.64 1.10
N ASP A 62 0.49 18.87 0.62
CA ASP A 62 1.11 19.37 -0.61
C ASP A 62 2.65 19.29 -0.62
N VAL A 63 3.22 19.17 0.53
CA VAL A 63 4.65 18.92 0.65
C VAL A 63 4.77 17.53 1.24
N ALA A 64 4.81 16.50 0.44
CA ALA A 64 4.97 15.09 0.87
C ALA A 64 6.23 14.90 1.74
N ASN A 65 6.37 15.76 2.72
CA ASN A 65 7.50 15.85 3.59
C ASN A 65 7.18 15.15 4.91
N PHE A 66 6.96 13.83 4.80
CA PHE A 66 6.89 12.98 5.98
C PHE A 66 8.22 12.93 6.78
N LYS A 67 9.18 13.78 6.45
CA LYS A 67 10.50 13.82 7.12
C LYS A 67 10.42 13.99 8.63
N ASN A 68 9.36 14.60 9.12
CA ASN A 68 9.16 14.81 10.55
C ASN A 68 8.14 13.84 11.17
N THR A 69 7.74 12.81 10.44
CA THR A 69 6.76 11.84 10.91
C THR A 69 7.48 10.65 11.53
N GLU A 70 7.44 10.52 12.85
CA GLU A 70 8.06 9.39 13.56
C GLU A 70 7.16 8.15 13.60
N GLY A 71 5.85 8.30 13.47
CA GLY A 71 4.87 7.24 13.54
C GLY A 71 4.86 6.35 12.28
N PHE A 72 4.24 5.18 12.44
CA PHE A 72 3.96 4.29 11.31
C PHE A 72 2.87 4.88 10.42
N ARG A 73 3.02 4.71 9.11
CA ARG A 73 2.09 5.23 8.11
C ARG A 73 2.07 4.36 6.84
N LEU A 74 1.10 4.61 5.98
CA LEU A 74 1.15 4.10 4.61
C LEU A 74 2.25 4.81 3.81
N PRO A 75 2.86 4.12 2.84
CA PRO A 75 3.74 4.77 1.88
C PRO A 75 2.95 5.70 0.95
N THR A 76 3.60 6.72 0.44
CA THR A 76 3.15 7.37 -0.79
C THR A 76 3.42 6.45 -1.99
N GLU A 77 2.77 6.70 -3.13
CA GLU A 77 3.01 5.94 -4.37
C GLU A 77 4.50 5.99 -4.77
N VAL A 78 5.12 7.16 -4.66
CA VAL A 78 6.53 7.35 -5.01
C VAL A 78 7.46 6.59 -4.05
N GLU A 79 7.19 6.62 -2.76
CA GLU A 79 7.94 5.84 -1.78
C GLU A 79 7.78 4.34 -2.03
N TRP A 80 6.54 3.91 -2.31
CA TRP A 80 6.26 2.51 -2.61
C TRP A 80 7.07 2.05 -3.83
N GLU A 81 7.02 2.80 -4.92
CA GLU A 81 7.75 2.46 -6.14
C GLU A 81 9.27 2.49 -5.92
N TRP A 82 9.78 3.47 -5.17
CA TRP A 82 11.19 3.58 -4.84
C TRP A 82 11.72 2.33 -4.11
N PHE A 83 11.06 1.92 -3.04
CA PHE A 83 11.53 0.75 -2.31
C PHE A 83 11.24 -0.57 -3.03
N ALA A 84 10.14 -0.67 -3.79
CA ALA A 84 9.84 -1.86 -4.58
C ALA A 84 10.88 -2.09 -5.68
N ARG A 85 11.44 -1.02 -6.27
CA ARG A 85 12.56 -1.09 -7.21
C ARG A 85 13.90 -1.42 -6.56
N GLY A 86 13.98 -1.47 -5.23
CA GLY A 86 15.20 -1.76 -4.49
C GLY A 86 16.04 -0.53 -4.13
N GLY A 87 15.47 0.69 -4.31
CA GLY A 87 16.07 1.94 -3.87
C GLY A 87 17.47 2.22 -4.44
N GLN A 88 18.28 2.93 -3.65
CA GLN A 88 19.65 3.26 -4.02
C GLN A 88 20.53 2.04 -4.30
N VAL A 89 20.31 0.95 -3.56
CA VAL A 89 21.06 -0.30 -3.73
C VAL A 89 20.86 -0.88 -5.13
N ALA A 90 19.63 -0.86 -5.63
CA ALA A 90 19.32 -1.35 -6.98
C ALA A 90 19.96 -0.46 -8.07
N ILE A 91 20.03 0.87 -7.87
CA ILE A 91 20.73 1.78 -8.78
C ILE A 91 22.21 1.40 -8.85
N GLU A 92 22.86 1.22 -7.72
CA GLU A 92 24.29 0.86 -7.64
C GLU A 92 24.58 -0.53 -8.26
N GLN A 93 23.61 -1.43 -8.21
CA GLN A 93 23.72 -2.76 -8.81
C GLN A 93 23.27 -2.83 -10.28
N GLY A 94 22.72 -1.75 -10.84
CA GLY A 94 22.18 -1.72 -12.21
C GLY A 94 20.90 -2.55 -12.37
N THR A 95 20.11 -2.72 -11.30
CA THR A 95 18.88 -3.55 -11.28
C THR A 95 17.61 -2.74 -11.03
N PHE A 96 17.72 -1.41 -10.94
CA PHE A 96 16.59 -0.52 -10.65
C PHE A 96 15.46 -0.59 -11.70
N ASP A 97 15.81 -0.91 -12.94
CA ASP A 97 14.86 -1.00 -14.07
C ASP A 97 14.27 -2.41 -14.26
N TYR A 98 14.38 -3.29 -13.26
CA TYR A 98 13.70 -4.58 -13.32
C TYR A 98 12.18 -4.39 -13.38
N THR A 99 11.54 -5.24 -14.18
CA THR A 99 10.07 -5.20 -14.37
C THR A 99 9.32 -5.46 -13.09
N TYR A 100 9.79 -6.42 -12.31
CA TYR A 100 9.21 -6.82 -11.03
C TYR A 100 10.18 -6.51 -9.89
N SER A 101 9.66 -6.44 -8.68
CA SER A 101 10.47 -6.14 -7.51
C SER A 101 11.52 -7.25 -7.27
N GLY A 102 12.77 -6.93 -7.62
CA GLY A 102 13.94 -7.81 -7.43
C GLY A 102 14.31 -8.71 -8.62
N SER A 103 13.51 -8.80 -9.69
CA SER A 103 13.83 -9.63 -10.87
C SER A 103 13.07 -9.20 -12.13
N ASN A 104 13.57 -9.60 -13.30
CA ASN A 104 12.81 -9.60 -14.56
C ASN A 104 12.02 -10.90 -14.79
N ASN A 105 12.19 -11.90 -13.91
CA ASN A 105 11.43 -13.14 -13.94
C ASN A 105 10.41 -13.14 -12.78
N ILE A 106 9.12 -13.02 -13.11
CA ILE A 106 8.04 -12.95 -12.13
C ILE A 106 7.97 -14.18 -11.22
N ASP A 107 8.26 -15.38 -11.73
CA ASP A 107 8.17 -16.62 -10.98
C ASP A 107 9.12 -16.67 -9.78
N GLU A 108 10.20 -15.88 -9.82
CA GLU A 108 11.16 -15.79 -8.72
C GLU A 108 10.62 -14.96 -7.54
N VAL A 109 9.79 -13.95 -7.82
CA VAL A 109 9.51 -12.86 -6.88
C VAL A 109 8.05 -12.70 -6.53
N ALA A 110 7.10 -13.31 -7.27
CA ALA A 110 5.68 -13.03 -7.10
C ALA A 110 4.81 -14.28 -6.98
N TRP A 111 3.71 -14.11 -6.24
CA TRP A 111 2.52 -14.95 -6.31
C TRP A 111 1.47 -14.21 -7.14
N TYR A 112 1.05 -14.79 -8.28
CA TYR A 112 0.15 -14.20 -9.26
C TYR A 112 -0.80 -15.26 -9.85
N ASP A 113 -1.69 -14.92 -10.78
CA ASP A 113 -2.80 -15.77 -11.25
C ASP A 113 -2.39 -17.15 -11.79
N ILE A 114 -1.19 -17.27 -12.34
CA ILE A 114 -0.70 -18.54 -12.89
C ILE A 114 -0.19 -19.49 -11.80
N ASN A 115 0.45 -18.97 -10.75
CA ASN A 115 1.09 -19.80 -9.72
C ASN A 115 0.38 -19.75 -8.35
N SER A 116 -0.61 -18.86 -8.18
CA SER A 116 -1.47 -18.83 -7.00
C SER A 116 -2.82 -18.16 -7.34
N ARG A 117 -3.88 -18.52 -6.62
CA ARG A 117 -5.19 -17.86 -6.68
C ARG A 117 -5.69 -17.47 -5.29
N SER A 118 -4.79 -17.44 -4.33
CA SER A 118 -5.05 -16.98 -2.97
C SER A 118 -3.77 -16.45 -2.36
N PRO A 119 -3.83 -15.51 -1.42
CA PRO A 119 -2.66 -15.03 -0.72
C PRO A 119 -1.84 -16.17 -0.11
N ARG A 120 -0.54 -16.04 -0.17
CA ARG A 120 0.43 -17.00 0.35
C ARG A 120 1.17 -16.42 1.54
N LYS A 121 1.79 -17.29 2.32
CA LYS A 121 2.70 -16.88 3.38
C LYS A 121 3.74 -15.92 2.83
N VAL A 122 4.01 -14.85 3.57
CA VAL A 122 4.99 -13.84 3.18
C VAL A 122 6.41 -14.41 3.20
N GLY A 123 7.27 -13.83 2.36
CA GLY A 123 8.70 -14.14 2.37
C GLY A 123 9.09 -15.50 1.76
N LEU A 124 8.20 -16.13 0.99
CA LEU A 124 8.48 -17.42 0.34
C LEU A 124 9.11 -17.27 -1.04
N LYS A 125 9.03 -16.11 -1.64
CA LYS A 125 9.68 -15.77 -2.90
C LYS A 125 11.00 -15.04 -2.64
N LYS A 126 11.72 -14.67 -3.68
CA LYS A 126 12.99 -13.95 -3.58
C LYS A 126 12.74 -12.47 -3.22
N PRO A 127 13.50 -11.89 -2.29
CA PRO A 127 13.38 -10.48 -1.96
C PRO A 127 14.01 -9.59 -3.04
N ASN A 128 13.71 -8.30 -2.99
CA ASN A 128 14.44 -7.31 -3.75
C ASN A 128 15.78 -6.92 -3.06
N GLN A 129 16.47 -5.94 -3.62
CA GLN A 129 17.80 -5.50 -3.17
C GLN A 129 17.81 -4.87 -1.77
N LEU A 130 16.66 -4.42 -1.28
CA LEU A 130 16.47 -3.95 0.10
C LEU A 130 16.03 -5.06 1.07
N GLY A 131 15.92 -6.31 0.60
CA GLY A 131 15.43 -7.42 1.41
C GLY A 131 13.91 -7.43 1.59
N LEU A 132 13.16 -6.67 0.77
CA LEU A 132 11.71 -6.62 0.82
C LEU A 132 11.10 -7.73 -0.04
N TYR A 133 10.12 -8.42 0.53
CA TYR A 133 9.40 -9.51 -0.10
C TYR A 133 8.02 -9.04 -0.58
N ASP A 134 7.46 -9.79 -1.54
CA ASP A 134 6.06 -9.69 -1.95
C ASP A 134 5.62 -8.28 -2.40
N CYS A 135 6.56 -7.45 -2.90
CA CYS A 135 6.24 -6.18 -3.54
C CYS A 135 5.72 -6.36 -4.98
N SER A 136 5.72 -7.58 -5.50
CA SER A 136 5.05 -7.98 -6.73
C SER A 136 4.14 -9.16 -6.42
N GLY A 137 2.85 -9.03 -6.69
CA GLY A 137 1.83 -10.05 -6.42
C GLY A 137 1.47 -10.19 -4.95
N ASN A 138 0.96 -11.35 -4.56
CA ASN A 138 0.40 -11.71 -3.25
C ASN A 138 -0.87 -10.92 -2.93
N VAL A 139 -0.77 -9.68 -2.44
CA VAL A 139 -1.91 -8.77 -2.21
C VAL A 139 -1.59 -7.39 -2.78
N TRP A 140 -2.60 -6.70 -3.32
CA TRP A 140 -2.50 -5.27 -3.60
C TRP A 140 -2.20 -4.51 -2.32
N GLU A 141 -1.45 -3.44 -2.41
CA GLU A 141 -1.05 -2.65 -1.25
C GLU A 141 -1.54 -1.21 -1.34
N TRP A 142 -2.25 -0.76 -0.31
CA TRP A 142 -2.68 0.61 -0.19
C TRP A 142 -1.51 1.57 -0.13
N CYS A 143 -1.61 2.65 -0.93
CA CYS A 143 -0.83 3.87 -0.75
C CYS A 143 -1.70 4.98 -0.15
N TYR A 144 -1.05 6.00 0.38
CA TYR A 144 -1.75 7.16 0.94
C TYR A 144 -2.40 8.02 -0.14
N ASP A 145 -1.84 8.05 -1.33
CA ASP A 145 -2.19 8.97 -2.41
C ASP A 145 -3.58 8.74 -3.01
N THR A 146 -4.16 9.84 -3.52
CA THR A 146 -5.37 9.78 -4.34
C THR A 146 -5.11 9.09 -5.68
N ALA A 147 -6.18 8.67 -6.35
CA ALA A 147 -6.08 8.00 -7.66
C ALA A 147 -5.59 8.91 -8.81
N GLU A 148 -5.40 10.20 -8.58
CA GLU A 148 -4.90 11.11 -9.61
C GLU A 148 -3.51 10.70 -10.10
N ASN A 149 -3.28 10.86 -11.40
CA ASN A 149 -1.99 10.51 -11.99
C ASN A 149 -0.93 11.56 -11.67
N ILE A 150 0.29 11.10 -11.46
CA ILE A 150 1.47 11.96 -11.41
C ILE A 150 1.72 12.51 -12.82
N GLU A 151 1.74 13.82 -12.95
CA GLU A 151 2.08 14.46 -14.21
C GLU A 151 3.60 14.45 -14.43
N ASN A 152 4.04 13.98 -15.59
CA ASN A 152 5.45 13.98 -15.96
C ASN A 152 6.04 15.40 -15.91
N GLY A 153 7.20 15.53 -15.25
CA GLY A 153 7.95 16.79 -15.17
C GLY A 153 7.46 17.76 -14.09
N LYS A 154 6.44 17.42 -13.31
CA LYS A 154 6.04 18.18 -12.12
C LYS A 154 6.60 17.52 -10.85
N SER A 155 6.94 18.36 -9.88
CA SER A 155 7.24 17.86 -8.53
C SER A 155 6.02 17.09 -8.03
N TYR A 156 6.27 15.91 -7.48
CA TYR A 156 5.22 15.10 -6.91
C TYR A 156 4.63 15.81 -5.69
N THR A 157 3.36 16.13 -5.77
CA THR A 157 2.56 16.55 -4.63
C THR A 157 1.45 15.53 -4.49
N TYR A 158 1.42 14.80 -3.37
CA TYR A 158 0.26 13.99 -3.12
C TYR A 158 -0.90 14.87 -2.63
N LYS A 159 -2.12 14.52 -3.04
CA LYS A 159 -3.30 15.23 -2.56
C LYS A 159 -3.85 14.56 -1.32
N ALA A 160 -4.12 15.38 -0.31
CA ALA A 160 -4.89 14.96 0.83
C ALA A 160 -6.27 14.45 0.40
N PHE A 161 -6.86 13.65 1.26
CA PHE A 161 -8.25 13.26 1.11
C PHE A 161 -9.13 14.52 1.11
N ASP A 162 -9.89 14.68 0.06
CA ASP A 162 -11.09 15.50 0.07
C ASP A 162 -12.30 14.62 -0.26
N SER A 163 -13.48 15.05 0.13
CA SER A 163 -14.72 14.30 -0.08
C SER A 163 -15.08 14.11 -1.56
N SER A 164 -14.41 14.79 -2.46
CA SER A 164 -14.60 14.67 -3.91
C SER A 164 -13.71 13.59 -4.54
N ASN A 165 -12.66 13.14 -3.84
CA ASN A 165 -11.74 12.12 -4.34
C ASN A 165 -11.60 10.96 -3.32
N VAL A 166 -12.49 10.02 -3.46
CA VAL A 166 -12.62 8.85 -2.57
C VAL A 166 -11.82 7.62 -3.03
N TYR A 167 -11.04 7.75 -4.09
CA TYR A 167 -10.21 6.67 -4.61
C TYR A 167 -8.75 6.82 -4.16
N ARG A 168 -8.13 5.71 -3.76
CA ARG A 168 -6.73 5.63 -3.34
C ARG A 168 -5.94 4.69 -4.20
N LYS A 169 -4.64 4.96 -4.34
CA LYS A 169 -3.72 4.15 -5.13
C LYS A 169 -3.49 2.80 -4.50
N LEU A 170 -3.41 1.81 -5.38
CA LEU A 170 -2.97 0.46 -5.10
C LEU A 170 -1.73 0.15 -5.92
N LYS A 171 -0.79 -0.57 -5.33
CA LYS A 171 0.46 -0.97 -5.95
C LYS A 171 0.71 -2.47 -5.78
N GLY A 172 1.53 -3.04 -6.66
CA GLY A 172 2.12 -4.36 -6.53
C GLY A 172 1.37 -5.50 -7.19
N GLY A 173 0.09 -5.36 -7.47
CA GLY A 173 -0.72 -6.48 -7.96
C GLY A 173 -1.07 -7.49 -6.88
N SER A 174 -1.79 -8.54 -7.23
CA SER A 174 -2.18 -9.60 -6.31
C SER A 174 -1.98 -11.00 -6.89
N CYS A 175 -2.21 -12.01 -6.05
CA CYS A 175 -2.19 -13.41 -6.45
C CYS A 175 -3.26 -13.79 -7.50
N CYS A 176 -4.18 -12.88 -7.80
CA CYS A 176 -5.28 -13.09 -8.74
C CYS A 176 -5.12 -12.27 -10.02
N GLU A 177 -4.04 -11.51 -10.14
CA GLU A 177 -3.80 -10.59 -11.24
C GLU A 177 -2.75 -11.12 -12.21
N SER A 178 -2.77 -10.59 -13.44
CA SER A 178 -1.82 -11.02 -14.48
C SER A 178 -0.43 -10.45 -14.24
N ALA A 179 0.58 -11.22 -14.64
CA ALA A 179 1.98 -10.84 -14.53
C ALA A 179 2.28 -9.49 -15.20
N ASP A 180 1.93 -9.39 -16.46
CA ASP A 180 2.44 -8.34 -17.35
C ASP A 180 1.80 -6.97 -17.12
N TYR A 181 0.59 -6.94 -16.54
CA TYR A 181 -0.16 -5.69 -16.39
C TYR A 181 -0.18 -5.20 -14.95
N ASP A 182 -0.36 -6.10 -13.98
CA ASP A 182 -0.70 -5.71 -12.61
C ASP A 182 0.43 -5.90 -11.61
N CYS A 183 1.31 -6.91 -11.81
CA CYS A 183 2.36 -7.24 -10.85
C CYS A 183 3.69 -6.50 -11.10
N THR A 184 3.77 -5.62 -12.11
CA THR A 184 5.00 -4.84 -12.36
C THR A 184 5.17 -3.74 -11.32
N VAL A 185 6.40 -3.29 -11.08
CA VAL A 185 6.68 -2.17 -10.16
C VAL A 185 6.05 -0.85 -10.63
N LEU A 186 5.76 -0.72 -11.92
CA LEU A 186 5.10 0.45 -12.52
C LEU A 186 3.58 0.39 -12.46
N SER A 187 3.00 -0.78 -12.26
CA SER A 187 1.55 -0.97 -12.28
C SER A 187 0.87 -0.12 -11.22
N ARG A 188 -0.26 0.43 -11.60
CA ARG A 188 -1.09 1.31 -10.79
C ARG A 188 -2.54 0.86 -10.89
N ASN A 189 -3.17 0.71 -9.76
CA ASN A 189 -4.60 0.54 -9.66
C ASN A 189 -5.14 1.52 -8.60
N TYR A 190 -6.44 1.52 -8.39
CA TYR A 190 -7.08 2.34 -7.36
C TYR A 190 -8.36 1.67 -6.89
N ALA A 191 -8.70 1.89 -5.64
CA ALA A 191 -9.96 1.43 -5.09
C ALA A 191 -10.62 2.53 -4.24
N HIS A 192 -11.93 2.39 -4.07
CA HIS A 192 -12.72 3.29 -3.26
C HIS A 192 -12.40 3.11 -1.77
N VAL A 193 -12.33 4.19 -1.02
CA VAL A 193 -11.96 4.16 0.41
C VAL A 193 -13.09 3.74 1.33
N ILE A 194 -14.33 3.84 0.87
CA ILE A 194 -15.53 3.55 1.66
C ILE A 194 -15.93 2.11 1.43
N ASP A 195 -16.04 1.38 2.54
CA ASP A 195 -16.61 0.05 2.71
C ASP A 195 -16.30 -0.99 1.61
N ALA A 196 -15.60 -2.02 2.03
CA ALA A 196 -15.48 -3.25 1.25
C ALA A 196 -16.87 -3.77 0.78
N ASP A 197 -17.94 -3.49 1.52
CA ASP A 197 -19.30 -3.87 1.18
C ASP A 197 -19.94 -2.96 0.12
N GLU A 198 -19.67 -1.66 0.09
CA GLU A 198 -20.13 -0.77 -0.98
C GLU A 198 -19.34 -0.90 -2.28
N ALA A 199 -18.05 -1.19 -2.20
CA ALA A 199 -17.23 -1.51 -3.38
C ALA A 199 -17.78 -2.74 -4.12
N LEU A 200 -18.42 -3.67 -3.42
CA LEU A 200 -19.12 -4.83 -3.98
C LEU A 200 -20.37 -4.46 -4.78
N THR A 201 -21.01 -3.32 -4.50
CA THR A 201 -22.25 -2.90 -5.18
C THR A 201 -22.05 -2.07 -6.44
N ILE A 202 -20.87 -1.49 -6.63
CA ILE A 202 -20.57 -0.59 -7.76
C ILE A 202 -19.84 -1.33 -8.91
N ARG A 203 -19.28 -2.52 -8.68
CA ARG A 203 -18.66 -3.32 -9.73
C ARG A 203 -19.60 -4.41 -10.25
N PRO A 204 -19.68 -4.59 -11.58
CA PRO A 204 -20.41 -5.73 -12.13
C PRO A 204 -19.82 -7.03 -11.62
N ALA A 205 -20.65 -8.03 -11.41
CA ALA A 205 -20.41 -9.33 -10.76
C ALA A 205 -19.25 -10.19 -11.32
N ALA A 206 -18.42 -9.65 -12.20
CA ALA A 206 -17.26 -10.32 -12.81
C ALA A 206 -15.96 -10.20 -12.00
N ASP A 207 -15.87 -9.26 -11.04
CA ASP A 207 -14.58 -8.94 -10.39
C ASP A 207 -14.52 -9.43 -8.93
N TRP A 208 -14.64 -10.73 -8.73
CA TRP A 208 -14.37 -11.40 -7.44
C TRP A 208 -12.93 -11.19 -6.91
N TYR A 209 -12.07 -10.58 -7.73
CA TYR A 209 -10.64 -10.40 -7.46
C TYR A 209 -10.31 -9.13 -6.67
N SER A 210 -11.29 -8.24 -6.46
CA SER A 210 -11.07 -6.93 -5.83
C SER A 210 -10.87 -6.95 -4.31
N LEU A 211 -10.98 -8.10 -3.67
CA LEU A 211 -10.89 -8.24 -2.20
C LEU A 211 -9.49 -8.63 -1.69
N VAL A 212 -8.50 -8.73 -2.57
CA VAL A 212 -7.13 -9.12 -2.18
C VAL A 212 -6.27 -7.87 -2.01
N VAL A 213 -6.69 -7.01 -1.09
CA VAL A 213 -6.01 -5.75 -0.77
C VAL A 213 -5.59 -5.76 0.70
N GLY A 214 -4.32 -5.49 0.93
CA GLY A 214 -3.71 -5.27 2.23
C GLY A 214 -2.90 -3.97 2.21
N PHE A 215 -1.85 -3.91 3.01
CA PHE A 215 -0.95 -2.76 3.05
C PHE A 215 0.40 -3.14 3.64
N ARG A 216 1.39 -2.29 3.37
CA ARG A 216 2.67 -2.32 4.10
C ARG A 216 2.93 -1.00 4.79
N LEU A 217 3.72 -1.06 5.84
CA LEU A 217 4.03 0.08 6.67
C LEU A 217 5.37 0.68 6.27
N VAL A 218 5.44 1.99 6.37
CA VAL A 218 6.69 2.75 6.34
C VAL A 218 6.81 3.61 7.60
N ARG A 219 8.02 4.02 7.90
CA ARG A 219 8.34 4.95 8.98
C ARG A 219 9.52 5.80 8.55
N THR A 220 9.49 7.08 8.89
CA THR A 220 10.66 7.96 8.79
C THR A 220 11.49 7.82 10.07
N ILE A 221 12.80 7.68 9.94
CA ILE A 221 13.77 7.56 11.04
C ILE A 221 14.63 8.82 11.06
#